data_9a77ee756a7c2166840645f9e74e656b
#
_entry.id   9a77ee756a7c2166840645f9e74e656b
#
_cell.length_a   1.000
_cell.length_b   1.000
_cell.length_c   1.000
_cell.angle_alpha   90.00
_cell.angle_beta   90.00
_cell.angle_gamma   90.00
#
_symmetry.space_group_name_H-M   'P 1'
#
loop_
_entity.id
_entity.type
_entity.pdbx_description
1 polymer ?
#
loop_
_entity_poly.entity_id
_entity_poly.type
_entity_poly.pdbx_seq_one_letter_code
_entity_poly.pdbx_strand_id
1 'polypeptide(L)'
;GRIVKADIEAAITGGVPRAQVPAAAPQANAAPTPPAHVEMPGMPAYDELPNNNVRKVVARRLTESKQQAPHFYLSLDCEIDALLKLRADLNARAEKDGVKLSVNDLVIKAAAIALRRVPAANASYTEAAIRRYRTVDISVAVAIPDGLITPIVRNADTKGLATISSEMKDLASRARAGKLKPEEFQGGTFSISNLGMYGIREFAAVINPPQGAILAVGAGEQRPVVKNGALAIATVMTVTLSVDHRVVDGAVGAEYLAAFKKLIEDPMSMML
;
A
#
# COMPACT_ATOMS: atom_id res chain seq x y z
N GLY A 1 -31.05 -5.27 54.95
CA GLY A 1 -32.11 -4.70 55.78
C GLY A 1 -33.30 -4.34 54.91
N ARG A 2 -34.51 -4.35 55.48
CA ARG A 2 -35.75 -4.05 54.75
C ARG A 2 -35.94 -2.53 54.79
N ILE A 3 -36.08 -1.85 53.66
CA ILE A 3 -36.40 -0.42 53.62
C ILE A 3 -37.84 -0.24 54.10
N VAL A 4 -38.04 0.59 55.12
CA VAL A 4 -39.35 0.91 55.68
C VAL A 4 -39.77 2.36 55.43
N LYS A 5 -41.05 2.69 55.51
CA LYS A 5 -41.57 4.02 55.15
C LYS A 5 -40.85 5.16 55.87
N ALA A 6 -40.44 4.95 57.12
CA ALA A 6 -39.64 5.93 57.87
C ALA A 6 -38.26 6.25 57.22
N ASP A 7 -37.62 5.29 56.55
CA ASP A 7 -36.34 5.50 55.87
C ASP A 7 -36.49 6.42 54.64
N ILE A 8 -37.66 6.35 53.98
CA ILE A 8 -37.97 7.18 52.81
C ILE A 8 -38.33 8.60 53.28
N GLU A 9 -39.07 8.75 54.32
CA GLU A 9 -39.41 10.08 54.87
C GLU A 9 -38.20 10.80 55.45
N ALA A 10 -37.27 10.11 56.10
CA ALA A 10 -35.99 10.66 56.55
C ALA A 10 -35.08 11.06 55.36
N ALA A 11 -35.11 10.35 54.23
CA ALA A 11 -34.34 10.68 53.02
C ALA A 11 -34.89 11.92 52.29
N ILE A 12 -36.18 12.21 52.40
CA ILE A 12 -36.84 13.36 51.77
C ILE A 12 -36.66 14.64 52.61
N THR A 13 -36.63 14.55 53.92
CA THR A 13 -36.58 15.70 54.83
C THR A 13 -35.18 16.04 55.37
N GLY A 14 -34.29 15.08 55.43
CA GLY A 14 -32.90 15.28 55.85
C GLY A 14 -31.98 14.76 54.78
N GLY A 15 -31.29 15.65 54.05
CA GLY A 15 -30.37 15.24 53.00
C GLY A 15 -29.43 14.12 53.47
N VAL A 16 -29.56 12.96 52.86
CA VAL A 16 -28.71 11.80 53.13
C VAL A 16 -27.26 12.22 52.91
N PRO A 17 -26.35 12.07 53.87
CA PRO A 17 -24.92 12.30 53.61
C PRO A 17 -24.49 11.37 52.48
N ARG A 18 -24.23 11.94 51.32
CA ARG A 18 -23.69 11.21 50.18
C ARG A 18 -22.33 10.69 50.60
N ALA A 19 -22.21 9.41 50.90
CA ALA A 19 -20.94 8.77 51.11
C ALA A 19 -20.09 9.10 49.90
N GLN A 20 -19.04 9.89 50.08
CA GLN A 20 -18.02 10.12 49.05
C GLN A 20 -17.38 8.75 48.79
N VAL A 21 -17.81 8.09 47.74
CA VAL A 21 -17.04 7.03 47.14
C VAL A 21 -15.73 7.69 46.71
N PRO A 22 -14.55 7.27 47.20
CA PRO A 22 -13.32 7.80 46.73
C PRO A 22 -13.36 7.65 45.21
N ALA A 23 -13.23 8.77 44.45
CA ALA A 23 -13.09 8.74 43.03
C ALA A 23 -11.87 7.88 42.74
N ALA A 24 -12.11 6.69 42.20
CA ALA A 24 -11.04 5.88 41.65
C ALA A 24 -10.33 6.79 40.63
N ALA A 25 -9.08 7.15 40.91
CA ALA A 25 -8.24 7.85 39.98
C ALA A 25 -8.32 7.09 38.64
N PRO A 26 -8.48 7.75 37.50
CA PRO A 26 -8.46 7.06 36.21
C PRO A 26 -7.15 6.26 36.16
N GLN A 27 -7.26 4.93 36.19
CA GLN A 27 -6.14 4.07 35.85
C GLN A 27 -5.77 4.46 34.43
N ALA A 28 -4.72 5.24 34.30
CA ALA A 28 -4.05 5.40 33.02
C ALA A 28 -3.79 4.00 32.53
N ASN A 29 -4.45 3.60 31.44
CA ASN A 29 -4.09 2.40 30.71
C ASN A 29 -2.59 2.52 30.41
N ALA A 30 -1.77 1.86 31.22
CA ALA A 30 -0.37 1.75 30.96
C ALA A 30 -0.26 1.14 29.56
N ALA A 31 0.29 1.91 28.62
CA ALA A 31 0.63 1.37 27.32
C ALA A 31 1.40 0.07 27.56
N PRO A 32 1.13 -1.00 26.81
CA PRO A 32 1.83 -2.26 26.98
C PRO A 32 3.32 -1.97 26.95
N THR A 33 4.01 -2.26 28.05
CA THR A 33 5.46 -2.13 28.15
C THR A 33 6.04 -3.01 27.03
N PRO A 34 6.91 -2.49 26.16
CA PRO A 34 7.59 -3.34 25.18
C PRO A 34 8.22 -4.51 25.91
N PRO A 35 8.17 -5.72 25.38
CA PRO A 35 8.81 -6.87 26.02
C PRO A 35 10.27 -6.51 26.29
N ALA A 36 10.68 -6.68 27.55
CA ALA A 36 12.07 -6.45 27.95
C ALA A 36 12.96 -7.29 27.04
N HIS A 37 13.95 -6.67 26.41
CA HIS A 37 14.97 -7.38 25.65
C HIS A 37 15.69 -8.32 26.63
N VAL A 38 15.41 -9.62 26.48
CA VAL A 38 16.15 -10.64 27.24
C VAL A 38 17.49 -10.81 26.53
N GLU A 39 18.54 -10.25 27.11
CA GLU A 39 19.90 -10.56 26.66
C GLU A 39 20.14 -12.08 26.81
N MET A 40 20.28 -12.75 25.69
CA MET A 40 20.62 -14.16 25.70
C MET A 40 22.13 -14.32 25.94
N PRO A 41 22.55 -15.10 26.95
CA PRO A 41 23.97 -15.37 27.16
C PRO A 41 24.61 -16.00 25.91
N GLY A 42 25.78 -15.49 25.50
CA GLY A 42 26.50 -15.98 24.33
C GLY A 42 26.22 -15.26 23.03
N MET A 43 25.47 -14.17 23.04
CA MET A 43 25.33 -13.31 21.87
C MET A 43 26.69 -12.67 21.51
N PRO A 44 27.03 -12.61 20.19
CA PRO A 44 28.24 -11.90 19.75
C PRO A 44 28.10 -10.39 20.04
N ALA A 45 29.23 -9.70 20.11
CA ALA A 45 29.25 -8.24 20.26
C ALA A 45 28.47 -7.59 19.12
N TYR A 46 27.67 -6.56 19.43
CA TYR A 46 26.83 -5.84 18.48
C TYR A 46 26.87 -4.33 18.78
N ASP A 47 26.60 -3.54 17.75
CA ASP A 47 26.38 -2.10 17.88
C ASP A 47 24.89 -1.80 17.91
N GLU A 48 24.42 -1.09 18.93
CA GLU A 48 23.04 -0.59 18.99
C GLU A 48 22.91 0.70 18.20
N LEU A 49 22.12 0.66 17.13
CA LEU A 49 21.76 1.83 16.35
C LEU A 49 20.34 2.30 16.75
N PRO A 50 20.19 3.47 17.39
CA PRO A 50 18.88 3.94 17.83
C PRO A 50 17.90 4.09 16.66
N ASN A 51 16.70 3.52 16.81
CA ASN A 51 15.64 3.68 15.83
C ASN A 51 15.18 5.14 15.76
N ASN A 52 15.27 5.76 14.59
CA ASN A 52 14.69 7.06 14.33
C ASN A 52 13.15 7.00 14.29
N ASN A 53 12.49 8.18 14.25
CA ASN A 53 11.03 8.26 14.27
C ASN A 53 10.38 7.59 13.04
N VAL A 54 11.00 7.67 11.86
CA VAL A 54 10.52 7.04 10.63
C VAL A 54 10.51 5.52 10.82
N ARG A 55 11.61 4.93 11.30
CA ARG A 55 11.73 3.49 11.56
C ARG A 55 10.69 3.00 12.57
N LYS A 56 10.47 3.75 13.66
CA LYS A 56 9.45 3.43 14.67
C LYS A 56 8.03 3.42 14.08
N VAL A 57 7.69 4.40 13.22
CA VAL A 57 6.39 4.47 12.55
C VAL A 57 6.23 3.33 11.56
N VAL A 58 7.24 3.04 10.74
CA VAL A 58 7.25 1.93 9.79
C VAL A 58 7.05 0.59 10.52
N ALA A 59 7.84 0.32 11.57
CA ALA A 59 7.73 -0.92 12.35
C ALA A 59 6.30 -1.12 12.88
N ARG A 60 5.73 -0.10 13.52
CA ARG A 60 4.36 -0.17 14.03
C ARG A 60 3.34 -0.44 12.92
N ARG A 61 3.36 0.31 11.82
CA ARG A 61 2.40 0.17 10.72
C ARG A 61 2.49 -1.18 10.02
N LEU A 62 3.71 -1.67 9.78
CA LEU A 62 3.89 -2.97 9.11
C LEU A 62 3.48 -4.13 10.03
N THR A 63 3.77 -4.04 11.33
CA THR A 63 3.30 -5.03 12.31
C THR A 63 1.77 -5.04 12.35
N GLU A 64 1.14 -3.88 12.47
CA GLU A 64 -0.33 -3.74 12.45
C GLU A 64 -0.93 -4.34 11.17
N SER A 65 -0.37 -4.01 10.00
CA SER A 65 -0.82 -4.56 8.72
C SER A 65 -0.77 -6.08 8.69
N LYS A 66 0.35 -6.67 9.11
CA LYS A 66 0.53 -8.13 9.10
C LYS A 66 -0.33 -8.87 10.13
N GLN A 67 -0.64 -8.24 11.25
CA GLN A 67 -1.48 -8.83 12.30
C GLN A 67 -2.97 -8.71 11.99
N GLN A 68 -3.41 -7.61 11.36
CA GLN A 68 -4.83 -7.31 11.17
C GLN A 68 -5.37 -7.73 9.80
N ALA A 69 -4.57 -7.60 8.74
CA ALA A 69 -5.00 -7.96 7.39
C ALA A 69 -4.56 -9.38 7.05
N PRO A 70 -5.49 -10.33 6.83
CA PRO A 70 -5.14 -11.66 6.33
C PRO A 70 -4.71 -11.53 4.86
N HIS A 71 -3.38 -11.48 4.66
CA HIS A 71 -2.80 -11.33 3.33
C HIS A 71 -3.00 -12.60 2.50
N PHE A 72 -3.51 -12.42 1.28
CA PHE A 72 -3.56 -13.41 0.23
C PHE A 72 -2.77 -12.92 -0.98
N TYR A 73 -2.06 -13.81 -1.67
CA TYR A 73 -1.11 -13.43 -2.71
C TYR A 73 -1.46 -14.10 -4.03
N LEU A 74 -1.42 -13.32 -5.11
CA LEU A 74 -1.60 -13.80 -6.48
C LEU A 74 -0.45 -13.28 -7.34
N SER A 75 0.22 -14.17 -8.06
CA SER A 75 1.32 -13.81 -8.94
C SER A 75 1.01 -14.21 -10.38
N LEU A 76 1.45 -13.39 -11.34
CA LEU A 76 1.43 -13.74 -12.74
C LEU A 76 2.58 -13.09 -13.50
N ASP A 77 2.88 -13.67 -14.66
CA ASP A 77 3.87 -13.16 -15.59
C ASP A 77 3.21 -12.32 -16.69
N CYS A 78 3.83 -11.18 -17.01
CA CYS A 78 3.45 -10.30 -18.10
C CYS A 78 4.60 -10.23 -19.11
N GLU A 79 4.32 -10.43 -20.38
CA GLU A 79 5.28 -10.12 -21.46
C GLU A 79 5.29 -8.61 -21.71
N ILE A 80 6.48 -8.00 -21.63
CA ILE A 80 6.59 -6.54 -21.68
C ILE A 80 7.29 -6.03 -22.94
N ASP A 81 7.59 -6.85 -23.93
CA ASP A 81 8.28 -6.42 -25.16
C ASP A 81 7.51 -5.32 -25.91
N ALA A 82 6.19 -5.46 -26.05
CA ALA A 82 5.33 -4.44 -26.67
C ALA A 82 5.33 -3.14 -25.86
N LEU A 83 5.30 -3.23 -24.53
CA LEU A 83 5.36 -2.07 -23.64
C LEU A 83 6.70 -1.33 -23.73
N LEU A 84 7.82 -2.07 -23.78
CA LEU A 84 9.16 -1.49 -23.94
C LEU A 84 9.30 -0.78 -25.29
N LYS A 85 8.78 -1.38 -26.36
CA LYS A 85 8.75 -0.78 -27.69
C LYS A 85 7.91 0.51 -27.68
N LEU A 86 6.68 0.46 -27.20
CA LEU A 86 5.82 1.65 -27.09
C LEU A 86 6.51 2.76 -26.29
N ARG A 87 7.13 2.42 -25.16
CA ARG A 87 7.87 3.41 -24.36
C ARG A 87 9.00 4.05 -25.15
N ALA A 88 9.76 3.27 -25.91
CA ALA A 88 10.85 3.79 -26.74
C ALA A 88 10.31 4.74 -27.81
N ASP A 89 9.24 4.35 -28.51
CA ASP A 89 8.60 5.16 -29.56
C ASP A 89 8.04 6.47 -29.01
N LEU A 90 7.38 6.43 -27.86
CA LEU A 90 6.85 7.62 -27.19
C LEU A 90 7.96 8.55 -26.71
N ASN A 91 9.04 8.01 -26.13
CA ASN A 91 10.18 8.81 -25.68
C ASN A 91 10.89 9.51 -26.84
N ALA A 92 11.06 8.84 -27.98
CA ALA A 92 11.65 9.45 -29.17
C ALA A 92 10.79 10.61 -29.71
N ARG A 93 9.46 10.48 -29.67
CA ARG A 93 8.54 11.55 -30.11
C ARG A 93 8.49 12.73 -29.15
N ALA A 94 8.54 12.46 -27.84
CA ALA A 94 8.40 13.44 -26.78
C ALA A 94 9.74 14.05 -26.32
N GLU A 95 10.85 13.72 -26.99
CA GLU A 95 12.20 14.21 -26.63
C GLU A 95 12.27 15.74 -26.64
N LYS A 96 11.67 16.37 -27.65
CA LYS A 96 11.63 17.83 -27.79
C LYS A 96 10.84 18.53 -26.71
N ASP A 97 9.86 17.81 -26.11
CA ASP A 97 9.00 18.33 -25.04
C ASP A 97 9.60 18.03 -23.64
N GLY A 98 10.79 17.42 -23.59
CA GLY A 98 11.47 17.08 -22.32
C GLY A 98 10.79 15.96 -21.52
N VAL A 99 9.82 15.24 -22.11
CA VAL A 99 9.13 14.13 -21.48
C VAL A 99 9.93 12.85 -21.65
N LYS A 100 10.22 12.16 -20.55
CA LYS A 100 10.89 10.86 -20.56
C LYS A 100 10.12 9.87 -19.70
N LEU A 101 9.38 8.97 -20.34
CA LEU A 101 8.57 7.95 -19.70
C LEU A 101 9.44 6.80 -19.16
N SER A 102 9.14 6.35 -17.96
CA SER A 102 9.69 5.13 -17.37
C SER A 102 8.71 3.96 -17.54
N VAL A 103 9.19 2.71 -17.34
CA VAL A 103 8.31 1.54 -17.26
C VAL A 103 7.31 1.71 -16.12
N ASN A 104 7.75 2.30 -15.01
CA ASN A 104 6.89 2.50 -13.85
C ASN A 104 5.69 3.43 -14.13
N ASP A 105 5.84 4.44 -14.99
CA ASP A 105 4.73 5.33 -15.37
C ASP A 105 3.65 4.58 -16.14
N LEU A 106 4.05 3.64 -17.01
CA LEU A 106 3.14 2.75 -17.73
C LEU A 106 2.47 1.74 -16.78
N VAL A 107 3.22 1.21 -15.81
CA VAL A 107 2.67 0.33 -14.76
C VAL A 107 1.63 1.06 -13.92
N ILE A 108 1.89 2.31 -13.50
CA ILE A 108 0.93 3.14 -12.75
C ILE A 108 -0.34 3.34 -13.57
N LYS A 109 -0.21 3.68 -14.85
CA LYS A 109 -1.37 3.87 -15.75
C LYS A 109 -2.17 2.59 -15.92
N ALA A 110 -1.50 1.46 -16.18
CA ALA A 110 -2.13 0.16 -16.34
C ALA A 110 -2.88 -0.26 -15.04
N ALA A 111 -2.23 -0.11 -13.88
CA ALA A 111 -2.82 -0.41 -12.58
C ALA A 111 -4.08 0.43 -12.33
N ALA A 112 -4.01 1.73 -12.64
CA ALA A 112 -5.13 2.64 -12.44
C ALA A 112 -6.32 2.30 -13.35
N ILE A 113 -6.09 1.99 -14.63
CA ILE A 113 -7.15 1.56 -15.55
C ILE A 113 -7.72 0.20 -15.13
N ALA A 114 -6.87 -0.74 -14.69
CA ALA A 114 -7.33 -2.05 -14.19
C ALA A 114 -8.26 -1.88 -12.97
N LEU A 115 -7.96 -0.98 -12.04
CA LEU A 115 -8.84 -0.66 -10.89
C LEU A 115 -10.18 -0.02 -11.32
N ARG A 116 -10.19 0.74 -12.41
CA ARG A 116 -11.45 1.23 -13.01
C ARG A 116 -12.30 0.11 -13.60
N ARG A 117 -11.65 -0.89 -14.22
CA ARG A 117 -12.32 -2.07 -14.80
C ARG A 117 -12.82 -3.02 -13.72
N VAL A 118 -12.10 -3.13 -12.59
CA VAL A 118 -12.44 -4.00 -11.46
C VAL A 118 -12.51 -3.18 -10.16
N PRO A 119 -13.58 -2.38 -9.96
CA PRO A 119 -13.70 -1.46 -8.83
C PRO A 119 -13.71 -2.16 -7.46
N ALA A 120 -14.05 -3.44 -7.41
CA ALA A 120 -14.01 -4.24 -6.19
C ALA A 120 -12.59 -4.39 -5.61
N ALA A 121 -11.55 -4.30 -6.46
CA ALA A 121 -10.15 -4.30 -6.02
C ALA A 121 -9.68 -2.96 -5.46
N ASN A 122 -10.44 -1.86 -5.69
CA ASN A 122 -10.13 -0.51 -5.21
C ASN A 122 -10.92 -0.20 -3.93
N ALA A 123 -10.65 -0.94 -2.87
CA ALA A 123 -11.43 -0.89 -1.65
C ALA A 123 -10.59 -1.06 -0.38
N SER A 124 -11.17 -0.76 0.77
CA SER A 124 -10.59 -1.00 2.09
C SER A 124 -11.61 -1.59 3.06
N TYR A 125 -11.12 -2.32 4.04
CA TYR A 125 -11.92 -2.92 5.11
C TYR A 125 -12.13 -1.93 6.26
N THR A 126 -13.35 -1.92 6.79
CA THR A 126 -13.66 -1.41 8.13
C THR A 126 -14.60 -2.40 8.80
N GLU A 127 -14.66 -2.43 10.11
CA GLU A 127 -15.61 -3.33 10.83
C GLU A 127 -17.06 -3.12 10.40
N ALA A 128 -17.43 -1.88 10.06
CA ALA A 128 -18.80 -1.55 9.70
C ALA A 128 -19.13 -1.82 8.22
N ALA A 129 -18.12 -1.74 7.30
CA ALA A 129 -18.38 -1.84 5.87
C ALA A 129 -17.09 -1.99 5.04
N ILE A 130 -17.25 -2.47 3.81
CA ILE A 130 -16.23 -2.33 2.76
C ILE A 130 -16.40 -0.95 2.13
N ARG A 131 -15.33 -0.15 2.15
CA ARG A 131 -15.26 1.15 1.48
C ARG A 131 -14.71 0.99 0.08
N ARG A 132 -15.55 1.09 -0.95
CA ARG A 132 -15.14 1.13 -2.35
C ARG A 132 -14.90 2.57 -2.76
N TYR A 133 -13.69 2.85 -3.26
CA TYR A 133 -13.30 4.19 -3.65
C TYR A 133 -13.83 4.55 -5.05
N ARG A 134 -14.23 5.81 -5.23
CA ARG A 134 -14.71 6.34 -6.53
C ARG A 134 -13.58 6.89 -7.38
N THR A 135 -12.46 7.25 -6.76
CA THR A 135 -11.22 7.73 -7.40
C THR A 135 -10.16 6.65 -7.34
N VAL A 136 -9.18 6.73 -8.22
CA VAL A 136 -8.03 5.82 -8.23
C VAL A 136 -6.77 6.62 -7.92
N ASP A 137 -6.34 6.55 -6.67
CA ASP A 137 -5.19 7.26 -6.14
C ASP A 137 -4.07 6.26 -5.84
N ILE A 138 -3.04 6.25 -6.70
CA ILE A 138 -1.96 5.27 -6.63
C ILE A 138 -0.82 5.79 -5.76
N SER A 139 -0.56 5.11 -4.66
CA SER A 139 0.62 5.32 -3.82
C SER A 139 1.81 4.54 -4.39
N VAL A 140 2.94 5.19 -4.60
CA VAL A 140 4.13 4.54 -5.17
C VAL A 140 5.25 4.52 -4.14
N ALA A 141 5.78 3.34 -3.82
CA ALA A 141 6.87 3.20 -2.87
C ALA A 141 8.16 3.85 -3.40
N VAL A 142 8.70 4.82 -2.66
CA VAL A 142 9.96 5.52 -2.96
C VAL A 142 10.91 5.34 -1.80
N ALA A 143 12.09 4.77 -2.08
CA ALA A 143 13.16 4.66 -1.10
C ALA A 143 13.74 6.05 -0.78
N ILE A 144 13.92 6.31 0.51
CA ILE A 144 14.58 7.49 1.06
C ILE A 144 15.71 7.05 2.00
N PRO A 145 16.67 7.91 2.37
CA PRO A 145 17.83 7.50 3.19
C PRO A 145 17.45 6.76 4.47
N ASP A 146 16.37 7.17 5.15
CA ASP A 146 15.96 6.62 6.43
C ASP A 146 14.83 5.59 6.36
N GLY A 147 14.43 5.15 5.16
CA GLY A 147 13.35 4.17 5.00
C GLY A 147 12.61 4.29 3.67
N LEU A 148 11.28 4.33 3.74
CA LEU A 148 10.41 4.34 2.58
C LEU A 148 9.24 5.31 2.82
N ILE A 149 8.84 6.02 1.78
CA ILE A 149 7.62 6.85 1.75
C ILE A 149 6.82 6.53 0.49
N THR A 150 5.53 6.75 0.53
CA THR A 150 4.60 6.37 -0.55
C THR A 150 3.84 7.59 -1.10
N PRO A 151 4.50 8.48 -1.90
CA PRO A 151 3.80 9.58 -2.56
C PRO A 151 2.67 9.08 -3.45
N ILE A 152 1.63 9.90 -3.62
CA ILE A 152 0.37 9.53 -4.24
C ILE A 152 0.17 10.27 -5.55
N VAL A 153 -0.01 9.52 -6.64
CA VAL A 153 -0.54 10.03 -7.90
C VAL A 153 -2.06 9.94 -7.83
N ARG A 154 -2.70 11.09 -7.65
CA ARG A 154 -4.17 11.16 -7.50
C ARG A 154 -4.86 11.07 -8.85
N ASN A 155 -6.05 10.43 -8.88
CA ASN A 155 -6.84 10.25 -10.10
C ASN A 155 -5.99 9.72 -11.28
N ALA A 156 -5.13 8.75 -11.03
CA ALA A 156 -4.15 8.24 -12.00
C ALA A 156 -4.81 7.65 -13.25
N ASP A 157 -6.03 7.15 -13.11
CA ASP A 157 -6.84 6.59 -14.20
C ASP A 157 -7.20 7.62 -15.27
N THR A 158 -7.43 8.88 -14.90
CA THR A 158 -7.83 9.95 -15.82
C THR A 158 -6.65 10.72 -16.40
N LYS A 159 -5.45 10.58 -15.83
CA LYS A 159 -4.24 11.30 -16.25
C LYS A 159 -3.56 10.67 -17.46
N GLY A 160 -3.00 11.49 -18.33
CA GLY A 160 -2.12 11.06 -19.40
C GLY A 160 -0.73 10.63 -18.87
N LEU A 161 0.00 9.82 -19.65
CA LEU A 161 1.33 9.31 -19.27
C LEU A 161 2.35 10.41 -18.98
N ALA A 162 2.34 11.49 -19.75
CA ALA A 162 3.24 12.63 -19.55
C ALA A 162 3.00 13.29 -18.18
N THR A 163 1.74 13.47 -17.79
CA THR A 163 1.36 14.02 -16.49
C THR A 163 1.79 13.11 -15.35
N ILE A 164 1.50 11.80 -15.46
CA ILE A 164 1.93 10.80 -14.46
C ILE A 164 3.46 10.83 -14.29
N SER A 165 4.21 10.84 -15.41
CA SER A 165 5.67 10.87 -15.38
C SER A 165 6.23 12.13 -14.71
N SER A 166 5.66 13.30 -15.05
CA SER A 166 6.08 14.59 -14.47
C SER A 166 5.79 14.64 -12.97
N GLU A 167 4.57 14.28 -12.56
CA GLU A 167 4.18 14.23 -11.15
C GLU A 167 5.06 13.25 -10.35
N MET A 168 5.28 12.04 -10.87
CA MET A 168 6.11 11.05 -10.17
C MET A 168 7.56 11.50 -10.01
N LYS A 169 8.14 12.17 -11.02
CA LYS A 169 9.50 12.73 -10.90
C LYS A 169 9.58 13.79 -9.83
N ASP A 170 8.62 14.74 -9.80
CA ASP A 170 8.55 15.78 -8.78
C ASP A 170 8.37 15.18 -7.38
N LEU A 171 7.35 14.32 -7.22
CA LEU A 171 7.04 13.66 -5.94
C LEU A 171 8.25 12.85 -5.43
N ALA A 172 8.90 12.06 -6.29
CA ALA A 172 10.07 11.26 -5.91
C ALA A 172 11.28 12.13 -5.55
N SER A 173 11.51 13.24 -6.24
CA SER A 173 12.56 14.20 -5.93
C SER A 173 12.34 14.84 -4.57
N ARG A 174 11.13 15.35 -4.32
CA ARG A 174 10.75 15.97 -3.04
C ARG A 174 10.70 14.96 -1.89
N ALA A 175 10.32 13.71 -2.18
CA ALA A 175 10.37 12.61 -1.21
C ALA A 175 11.79 12.41 -0.67
N ARG A 176 12.78 12.26 -1.55
CA ARG A 176 14.20 12.10 -1.18
C ARG A 176 14.78 13.30 -0.46
N ALA A 177 14.26 14.49 -0.76
CA ALA A 177 14.65 15.75 -0.09
C ALA A 177 13.89 16.00 1.23
N GLY A 178 12.97 15.12 1.66
CA GLY A 178 12.15 15.29 2.86
C GLY A 178 11.15 16.45 2.77
N LYS A 179 10.72 16.84 1.55
CA LYS A 179 9.91 18.04 1.29
C LYS A 179 8.46 17.73 0.88
N LEU A 180 8.01 16.48 1.04
CA LEU A 180 6.61 16.13 0.80
C LEU A 180 5.72 16.66 1.92
N LYS A 181 4.55 17.16 1.55
CA LYS A 181 3.49 17.51 2.49
C LYS A 181 2.72 16.26 2.92
N PRO A 182 2.13 16.23 4.12
CA PRO A 182 1.38 15.07 4.61
C PRO A 182 0.30 14.57 3.63
N GLU A 183 -0.45 15.46 3.00
CA GLU A 183 -1.49 15.13 2.03
C GLU A 183 -0.96 14.48 0.75
N GLU A 184 0.33 14.56 0.46
CA GLU A 184 0.94 13.97 -0.73
C GLU A 184 1.34 12.50 -0.53
N PHE A 185 1.38 12.00 0.70
CA PHE A 185 1.71 10.61 1.02
C PHE A 185 0.75 9.94 2.00
N GLN A 186 -0.19 10.68 2.59
CA GLN A 186 -1.25 10.11 3.42
C GLN A 186 -2.52 9.90 2.60
N GLY A 187 -3.11 8.71 2.70
CA GLY A 187 -4.26 8.30 1.92
C GLY A 187 -3.85 7.39 0.76
N GLY A 188 -4.39 7.64 -0.44
CA GLY A 188 -4.28 6.72 -1.57
C GLY A 188 -5.23 5.55 -1.43
N THR A 189 -5.53 4.89 -2.53
CA THR A 189 -6.51 3.80 -2.56
C THR A 189 -5.88 2.46 -2.88
N PHE A 190 -4.69 2.47 -3.48
CA PHE A 190 -3.92 1.30 -3.90
C PHE A 190 -2.43 1.65 -3.89
N SER A 191 -1.57 0.65 -3.66
CA SER A 191 -0.12 0.86 -3.65
C SER A 191 0.60 0.07 -4.74
N ILE A 192 1.72 0.62 -5.20
CA ILE A 192 2.69 -0.07 -6.07
C ILE A 192 4.06 -0.03 -5.40
N SER A 193 4.72 -1.19 -5.33
CA SER A 193 6.11 -1.33 -4.91
C SER A 193 6.91 -1.95 -6.04
N ASN A 194 7.92 -1.27 -6.54
CA ASN A 194 8.73 -1.74 -7.66
C ASN A 194 10.18 -1.95 -7.22
N LEU A 195 10.65 -3.20 -7.28
CA LEU A 195 12.03 -3.60 -7.00
C LEU A 195 12.76 -4.14 -8.24
N GLY A 196 12.18 -3.97 -9.42
CA GLY A 196 12.77 -4.42 -10.67
C GLY A 196 14.14 -3.78 -10.97
N MET A 197 14.34 -2.53 -10.51
CA MET A 197 15.64 -1.86 -10.66
C MET A 197 16.78 -2.51 -9.84
N TYR A 198 16.44 -3.33 -8.85
CA TYR A 198 17.40 -4.08 -8.02
C TYR A 198 17.59 -5.53 -8.53
N GLY A 199 16.99 -5.89 -9.67
CA GLY A 199 17.07 -7.25 -10.23
C GLY A 199 16.22 -8.27 -9.46
N ILE A 200 15.29 -7.83 -8.62
CA ILE A 200 14.39 -8.75 -7.90
C ILE A 200 13.35 -9.27 -8.88
N ARG A 201 13.33 -10.58 -9.08
CA ARG A 201 12.42 -11.26 -10.00
C ARG A 201 10.96 -11.16 -9.56
N GLU A 202 10.70 -11.50 -8.29
CA GLU A 202 9.37 -11.45 -7.67
C GLU A 202 9.48 -11.25 -6.15
N PHE A 203 8.49 -10.65 -5.56
CA PHE A 203 8.36 -10.50 -4.11
C PHE A 203 6.90 -10.20 -3.73
N ALA A 204 6.54 -10.48 -2.49
CA ALA A 204 5.24 -10.13 -1.93
C ALA A 204 5.39 -8.89 -1.02
N ALA A 205 4.74 -7.79 -1.39
CA ALA A 205 4.75 -6.57 -0.60
C ALA A 205 3.77 -6.65 0.58
N VAL A 206 4.08 -5.94 1.66
CA VAL A 206 3.16 -5.76 2.80
C VAL A 206 2.14 -4.68 2.45
N ILE A 207 0.86 -4.96 2.66
CA ILE A 207 -0.23 -4.01 2.42
C ILE A 207 -0.02 -2.75 3.26
N ASN A 208 -0.27 -1.58 2.68
CA ASN A 208 -0.19 -0.28 3.34
C ASN A 208 -1.59 0.15 3.83
N PRO A 209 -1.94 -0.06 5.12
CA PRO A 209 -3.26 0.31 5.60
C PRO A 209 -3.57 1.80 5.43
N PRO A 210 -4.83 2.17 5.17
CA PRO A 210 -6.05 1.35 5.13
C PRO A 210 -6.36 0.70 3.77
N GLN A 211 -5.43 0.73 2.82
CA GLN A 211 -5.62 0.17 1.47
C GLN A 211 -5.82 -1.35 1.54
N GLY A 212 -6.68 -1.89 0.66
CA GLY A 212 -6.96 -3.32 0.61
C GLY A 212 -6.00 -4.13 -0.27
N ALA A 213 -5.11 -3.46 -1.03
CA ALA A 213 -4.19 -4.17 -1.92
C ALA A 213 -2.92 -3.37 -2.25
N ILE A 214 -1.86 -4.10 -2.62
CA ILE A 214 -0.60 -3.57 -3.12
C ILE A 214 -0.06 -4.48 -4.23
N LEU A 215 0.42 -3.88 -5.32
CA LEU A 215 1.07 -4.56 -6.44
C LEU A 215 2.58 -4.48 -6.29
N ALA A 216 3.24 -5.61 -6.14
CA ALA A 216 4.69 -5.76 -6.22
C ALA A 216 5.09 -6.00 -7.68
N VAL A 217 6.11 -5.28 -8.14
CA VAL A 217 6.59 -5.33 -9.53
C VAL A 217 8.04 -5.77 -9.55
N GLY A 218 8.31 -6.89 -10.21
CA GLY A 218 9.64 -7.45 -10.36
C GLY A 218 10.40 -6.90 -11.57
N ALA A 219 11.62 -7.41 -11.79
CA ALA A 219 12.45 -7.09 -12.93
C ALA A 219 11.87 -7.67 -14.23
N GLY A 220 12.04 -6.94 -15.32
CA GLY A 220 11.86 -7.49 -16.66
C GLY A 220 13.12 -8.25 -17.10
N GLU A 221 12.97 -9.55 -17.34
CA GLU A 221 14.06 -10.43 -17.70
C GLU A 221 13.74 -11.19 -18.98
N GLN A 222 14.74 -11.48 -19.81
CA GLN A 222 14.57 -12.39 -20.94
C GLN A 222 14.40 -13.82 -20.44
N ARG A 223 13.25 -14.43 -20.79
CA ARG A 223 12.90 -15.81 -20.40
C ARG A 223 12.45 -16.62 -21.60
N PRO A 224 12.70 -17.93 -21.61
CA PRO A 224 12.09 -18.82 -22.59
C PRO A 224 10.57 -18.88 -22.34
N VAL A 225 9.80 -18.66 -23.37
CA VAL A 225 8.33 -18.73 -23.37
C VAL A 225 7.85 -19.61 -24.52
N VAL A 226 6.62 -20.11 -24.44
CA VAL A 226 6.00 -20.82 -25.54
C VAL A 226 5.06 -19.86 -26.27
N LYS A 227 5.34 -19.57 -27.54
CA LYS A 227 4.48 -18.77 -28.43
C LYS A 227 4.05 -19.62 -29.64
N ASN A 228 2.76 -19.75 -29.86
CA ASN A 228 2.20 -20.53 -30.99
C ASN A 228 2.75 -21.96 -31.09
N GLY A 229 3.00 -22.59 -29.93
CA GLY A 229 3.53 -23.95 -29.86
C GLY A 229 5.05 -24.10 -30.07
N ALA A 230 5.79 -22.98 -30.23
CA ALA A 230 7.23 -22.96 -30.37
C ALA A 230 7.91 -22.21 -29.21
N LEU A 231 9.16 -22.61 -28.91
CA LEU A 231 9.99 -21.88 -27.96
C LEU A 231 10.39 -20.52 -28.55
N ALA A 232 10.24 -19.48 -27.76
CA ALA A 232 10.65 -18.13 -28.07
C ALA A 232 11.32 -17.47 -26.85
N ILE A 233 12.00 -16.37 -27.05
CA ILE A 233 12.52 -15.53 -25.98
C ILE A 233 11.62 -14.30 -25.89
N ALA A 234 11.17 -13.96 -24.69
CA ALA A 234 10.42 -12.74 -24.43
C ALA A 234 10.94 -12.06 -23.14
N THR A 235 10.77 -10.75 -23.06
CA THR A 235 11.00 -10.02 -21.81
C THR A 235 9.77 -10.18 -20.93
N VAL A 236 9.94 -10.87 -19.80
CA VAL A 236 8.86 -11.20 -18.87
C VAL A 236 9.08 -10.48 -17.55
N MET A 237 8.03 -9.85 -17.05
CA MET A 237 7.97 -9.17 -15.75
C MET A 237 6.95 -9.89 -14.87
N THR A 238 7.39 -10.41 -13.72
CA THR A 238 6.49 -11.00 -12.74
C THR A 238 5.92 -9.90 -11.84
N VAL A 239 4.61 -9.95 -11.62
CA VAL A 239 3.92 -9.08 -10.66
C VAL A 239 3.20 -9.93 -9.62
N THR A 240 3.20 -9.47 -8.37
CA THR A 240 2.51 -10.11 -7.25
C THR A 240 1.56 -9.13 -6.60
N LEU A 241 0.30 -9.45 -6.57
CA LEU A 241 -0.74 -8.72 -5.87
C LEU A 241 -0.90 -9.27 -4.46
N SER A 242 -0.64 -8.46 -3.44
CA SER A 242 -1.01 -8.78 -2.05
C SER A 242 -2.34 -8.11 -1.73
N VAL A 243 -3.32 -8.87 -1.26
CA VAL A 243 -4.66 -8.37 -0.94
C VAL A 243 -5.04 -8.68 0.50
N ASP A 244 -5.83 -7.81 1.10
CA ASP A 244 -6.56 -8.09 2.33
C ASP A 244 -7.78 -8.95 1.98
N HIS A 245 -7.73 -10.23 2.33
CA HIS A 245 -8.75 -11.21 1.93
C HIS A 245 -10.13 -10.94 2.52
N ARG A 246 -10.24 -10.01 3.47
CA ARG A 246 -11.55 -9.53 3.98
C ARG A 246 -12.25 -8.60 2.99
N VAL A 247 -11.52 -8.02 2.04
CA VAL A 247 -12.00 -7.01 1.08
C VAL A 247 -11.95 -7.53 -0.34
N VAL A 248 -10.84 -8.16 -0.71
CA VAL A 248 -10.56 -8.64 -2.08
C VAL A 248 -10.36 -10.15 -1.99
N ASP A 249 -11.29 -10.89 -2.55
CA ASP A 249 -11.19 -12.34 -2.66
C ASP A 249 -10.31 -12.77 -3.85
N GLY A 250 -10.09 -14.09 -3.98
CA GLY A 250 -9.24 -14.63 -5.02
C GLY A 250 -9.76 -14.36 -6.44
N ALA A 251 -11.08 -14.35 -6.66
CA ALA A 251 -11.68 -14.08 -7.96
C ALA A 251 -11.49 -12.62 -8.36
N VAL A 252 -11.81 -11.67 -7.49
CA VAL A 252 -11.61 -10.23 -7.71
C VAL A 252 -10.13 -9.90 -7.95
N GLY A 253 -9.22 -10.50 -7.17
CA GLY A 253 -7.79 -10.33 -7.37
C GLY A 253 -7.30 -10.87 -8.72
N ALA A 254 -7.81 -12.04 -9.13
CA ALA A 254 -7.48 -12.63 -10.43
C ALA A 254 -8.04 -11.82 -11.60
N GLU A 255 -9.28 -11.32 -11.52
CA GLU A 255 -9.87 -10.41 -12.51
C GLU A 255 -9.05 -9.11 -12.65
N TYR A 256 -8.63 -8.51 -11.53
CA TYR A 256 -7.77 -7.34 -11.54
C TYR A 256 -6.44 -7.63 -12.24
N LEU A 257 -5.76 -8.72 -11.89
CA LEU A 257 -4.50 -9.09 -12.53
C LEU A 257 -4.65 -9.42 -14.01
N ALA A 258 -5.74 -10.07 -14.42
CA ALA A 258 -6.04 -10.34 -15.82
C ALA A 258 -6.25 -9.02 -16.61
N ALA A 259 -6.98 -8.06 -16.03
CA ALA A 259 -7.17 -6.74 -16.62
C ALA A 259 -5.84 -5.96 -16.72
N PHE A 260 -5.01 -6.02 -15.66
CA PHE A 260 -3.68 -5.42 -15.64
C PHE A 260 -2.77 -6.03 -16.70
N LYS A 261 -2.67 -7.38 -16.74
CA LYS A 261 -1.87 -8.12 -17.73
C LYS A 261 -2.21 -7.70 -19.16
N LYS A 262 -3.51 -7.68 -19.49
CA LYS A 262 -3.98 -7.27 -20.81
C LYS A 262 -3.50 -5.86 -21.20
N LEU A 263 -3.49 -4.92 -20.26
CA LEU A 263 -3.01 -3.54 -20.49
C LEU A 263 -1.49 -3.46 -20.64
N ILE A 264 -0.75 -4.30 -19.95
CA ILE A 264 0.72 -4.36 -20.05
C ILE A 264 1.17 -5.02 -21.37
N GLU A 265 0.49 -6.11 -21.79
CA GLU A 265 0.83 -6.86 -23.01
C GLU A 265 0.27 -6.21 -24.29
N ASP A 266 -0.82 -5.44 -24.19
CA ASP A 266 -1.36 -4.57 -25.24
C ASP A 266 -1.40 -3.11 -24.76
N PRO A 267 -0.25 -2.43 -24.67
CA PRO A 267 -0.16 -1.12 -24.04
C PRO A 267 -0.83 0.01 -24.84
N MET A 268 -1.13 -0.19 -26.14
CA MET A 268 -1.93 0.75 -26.92
C MET A 268 -3.35 0.91 -26.38
N SER A 269 -3.88 -0.14 -25.77
CA SER A 269 -5.22 -0.13 -25.14
C SER A 269 -5.32 0.80 -23.91
N MET A 270 -4.19 1.30 -23.39
CA MET A 270 -4.17 2.31 -22.34
C MET A 270 -4.40 3.74 -22.85
N MET A 271 -4.33 3.95 -24.17
CA MET A 271 -4.48 5.26 -24.81
C MET A 271 -5.93 5.54 -25.21
N LEU A 272 -6.79 4.52 -25.16
CA LEU A 272 -8.21 4.57 -25.46
C LEU A 272 -9.04 4.81 -24.21
#